data_c31afe346d7eaffd0f0617a2cc44a1ed
#
_entry.id   c31afe346d7eaffd0f0617a2cc44a1ed
#
_cell.length_a   1.000
_cell.length_b   1.000
_cell.length_c   1.000
_cell.angle_alpha   90.00
_cell.angle_beta   90.00
_cell.angle_gamma   90.00
#
_symmetry.space_group_name_H-M   'P 1'
#
loop_
_entity.id
_entity.type
_entity.pdbx_description
1 polymer ?
#
loop_
_entity_poly.entity_id
_entity_poly.type
_entity_poly.pdbx_seq_one_letter_code
_entity_poly.pdbx_strand_id
1 'polypeptide(L)'
;MFKPLFKYKGGKYEEYKKFNNFLPKTINNYYEPFFGSGGVFFRLQNENKIKGSSFINDYSKSLMDFYSSVTHDGFAAELSRLSNKWNDIHNFADAFAKKYEQDFFDCITINKDKANDFLDNEKLKFLYNNVADLEKNFNFHGFSLINSIIKSLNDKCSRFRKKNISLSETDVAYNSITTAICQAFYFIIRDMYNDWNNHGHGKEYTQDERSAQWLFIREYCFGSMFRFGPKGDFNVPYGGSSYNGKCFECKIKKIVAPEIKQLFRGVHMYNDDFGASISKWDFNQNDFMFLDPPYDSKFTDYDNNGFGKKEHIRLKETLQKCNCNWLMAIGKTDFIADLYKEYNIAEYDKTYMYQARGEYDNKHTTHLVITNYSL
;
A
#
# COMPACT_ATOMS: atom_id res chain seq x y z
N MET A 1 -16.96 -3.91 13.70
CA MET A 1 -16.41 -2.56 13.51
C MET A 1 -15.47 -2.57 12.31
N PHE A 2 -15.80 -1.82 11.28
CA PHE A 2 -15.01 -1.71 10.05
C PHE A 2 -13.72 -0.90 10.28
N LYS A 3 -12.66 -1.28 9.57
CA LYS A 3 -11.37 -0.58 9.56
C LYS A 3 -10.82 -0.56 8.14
N PRO A 4 -9.93 0.39 7.78
CA PRO A 4 -9.23 0.37 6.51
C PRO A 4 -8.60 -0.98 6.22
N LEU A 5 -8.77 -1.46 4.99
CA LEU A 5 -8.36 -2.80 4.59
C LEU A 5 -6.84 -2.96 4.51
N PHE A 6 -6.10 -1.86 4.40
CA PHE A 6 -4.63 -1.82 4.38
C PHE A 6 -4.12 -0.51 4.98
N LYS A 7 -2.82 -0.44 5.28
CA LYS A 7 -2.17 0.79 5.73
C LYS A 7 -1.98 1.75 4.54
N TYR A 8 -2.33 3.02 4.75
CA TYR A 8 -2.18 4.08 3.75
C TYR A 8 -1.53 5.30 4.40
N LYS A 9 -0.48 5.86 3.74
CA LYS A 9 0.17 7.08 4.23
C LYS A 9 -0.83 8.23 4.15
N GLY A 10 -1.00 8.95 5.24
CA GLY A 10 -1.98 10.06 5.31
C GLY A 10 -3.42 9.65 5.63
N GLY A 11 -3.71 8.34 5.79
CA GLY A 11 -5.08 7.88 6.07
C GLY A 11 -5.69 8.52 7.32
N LYS A 12 -6.95 8.97 7.21
CA LYS A 12 -7.66 9.77 8.23
C LYS A 12 -8.38 8.96 9.30
N TYR A 13 -8.24 7.62 9.32
CA TYR A 13 -8.99 6.79 10.26
C TYR A 13 -8.74 7.14 11.74
N GLU A 14 -7.48 7.36 12.12
CA GLU A 14 -7.13 7.77 13.49
C GLU A 14 -7.30 9.27 13.72
N GLU A 15 -7.12 10.08 12.69
CA GLU A 15 -7.33 11.52 12.75
C GLU A 15 -8.81 11.91 12.86
N TYR A 16 -9.72 11.03 12.48
CA TYR A 16 -11.17 11.25 12.53
C TYR A 16 -11.65 11.88 13.84
N LYS A 17 -11.09 11.46 14.97
CA LYS A 17 -11.41 11.98 16.31
C LYS A 17 -11.09 13.47 16.48
N LYS A 18 -10.23 14.04 15.64
CA LYS A 18 -9.82 15.44 15.72
C LYS A 18 -10.84 16.39 15.05
N PHE A 19 -11.63 15.85 14.13
CA PHE A 19 -12.59 16.65 13.36
C PHE A 19 -14.01 16.05 13.27
N ASN A 20 -14.29 14.96 13.97
CA ASN A 20 -15.61 14.32 13.93
C ASN A 20 -16.76 15.20 14.42
N ASN A 21 -16.47 16.18 15.30
CA ASN A 21 -17.44 17.14 15.80
C ASN A 21 -17.94 18.10 14.72
N PHE A 22 -17.17 18.27 13.65
CA PHE A 22 -17.54 19.12 12.51
C PHE A 22 -18.36 18.37 11.46
N LEU A 23 -18.45 17.04 11.55
CA LEU A 23 -19.18 16.21 10.60
C LEU A 23 -20.70 16.24 10.89
N PRO A 24 -21.55 16.17 9.86
CA PRO A 24 -23.00 16.06 10.04
C PRO A 24 -23.36 14.83 10.91
N LYS A 25 -24.44 14.98 11.70
CA LYS A 25 -24.97 13.87 12.51
C LYS A 25 -25.58 12.76 11.63
N THR A 26 -26.15 13.15 10.51
CA THR A 26 -26.79 12.26 9.53
C THR A 26 -26.44 12.73 8.14
N ILE A 27 -26.11 11.82 7.25
CA ILE A 27 -25.70 12.04 5.86
C ILE A 27 -26.67 11.26 4.98
N ASN A 28 -27.27 11.89 3.99
CA ASN A 28 -28.05 11.19 2.99
C ASN A 28 -27.08 10.40 2.08
N ASN A 29 -26.56 10.97 1.03
CA ASN A 29 -25.53 10.35 0.22
C ASN A 29 -24.13 10.84 0.62
N TYR A 30 -23.17 9.95 0.58
CA TYR A 30 -21.78 10.23 0.92
C TYR A 30 -20.88 10.20 -0.31
N TYR A 31 -20.00 11.19 -0.44
CA TYR A 31 -19.06 11.34 -1.55
C TYR A 31 -17.63 11.51 -1.04
N GLU A 32 -16.68 10.78 -1.63
CA GLU A 32 -15.25 10.89 -1.28
C GLU A 32 -14.39 10.80 -2.56
N PRO A 33 -14.03 11.94 -3.18
CA PRO A 33 -13.30 11.97 -4.45
C PRO A 33 -11.81 11.65 -4.33
N PHE A 34 -11.26 11.61 -3.11
CA PHE A 34 -9.88 11.24 -2.76
C PHE A 34 -9.91 10.11 -1.74
N PHE A 35 -10.37 8.92 -2.15
CA PHE A 35 -10.76 7.85 -1.21
C PHE A 35 -9.60 7.25 -0.43
N GLY A 36 -8.43 7.05 -1.08
CA GLY A 36 -7.28 6.45 -0.43
C GLY A 36 -7.62 5.13 0.29
N SER A 37 -7.45 5.11 1.62
CA SER A 37 -7.82 3.94 2.44
C SER A 37 -9.26 3.96 2.96
N GLY A 38 -10.05 4.96 2.61
CA GLY A 38 -11.43 5.10 3.07
C GLY A 38 -11.58 5.33 4.57
N GLY A 39 -10.58 5.98 5.19
CA GLY A 39 -10.53 6.11 6.65
C GLY A 39 -11.78 6.74 7.25
N VAL A 40 -12.30 7.81 6.65
CA VAL A 40 -13.51 8.51 7.10
C VAL A 40 -14.76 7.70 6.75
N PHE A 41 -14.84 7.15 5.55
CA PHE A 41 -15.92 6.25 5.14
C PHE A 41 -16.17 5.13 6.16
N PHE A 42 -15.12 4.38 6.56
CA PHE A 42 -15.26 3.30 7.54
C PHE A 42 -15.72 3.79 8.91
N ARG A 43 -15.30 4.98 9.35
CA ARG A 43 -15.77 5.57 10.60
C ARG A 43 -17.24 5.95 10.53
N LEU A 44 -17.67 6.62 9.46
CA LEU A 44 -19.06 7.01 9.24
C LEU A 44 -19.99 5.79 9.14
N GLN A 45 -19.54 4.71 8.50
CA GLN A 45 -20.27 3.44 8.44
C GLN A 45 -20.42 2.79 9.84
N ASN A 46 -19.34 2.80 10.64
CA ASN A 46 -19.42 2.28 12.01
C ASN A 46 -20.37 3.08 12.91
N GLU A 47 -20.51 4.38 12.68
CA GLU A 47 -21.40 5.27 13.40
C GLU A 47 -22.81 5.29 12.81
N ASN A 48 -23.03 4.52 11.75
CA ASN A 48 -24.30 4.49 11.01
C ASN A 48 -24.81 5.90 10.62
N LYS A 49 -23.89 6.77 10.22
CA LYS A 49 -24.22 8.15 9.81
C LYS A 49 -24.72 8.24 8.37
N ILE A 50 -24.23 7.39 7.46
CA ILE A 50 -24.63 7.35 6.05
C ILE A 50 -25.94 6.57 5.93
N LYS A 51 -26.98 7.18 5.38
CA LYS A 51 -28.32 6.60 5.23
C LYS A 51 -28.65 6.21 3.78
N GLY A 52 -28.07 6.90 2.82
CA GLY A 52 -28.22 6.67 1.39
C GLY A 52 -27.04 5.94 0.78
N SER A 53 -26.75 6.26 -0.45
CA SER A 53 -25.66 5.68 -1.24
C SER A 53 -24.30 6.30 -0.90
N SER A 54 -23.24 5.56 -1.20
CA SER A 54 -21.85 6.04 -1.09
C SER A 54 -21.20 6.03 -2.47
N PHE A 55 -20.53 7.13 -2.80
CA PHE A 55 -19.85 7.38 -4.07
C PHE A 55 -18.37 7.66 -3.76
N ILE A 56 -17.49 6.77 -4.21
CA ILE A 56 -16.06 6.89 -3.93
C ILE A 56 -15.27 6.97 -5.24
N ASN A 57 -14.21 7.74 -5.21
CA ASN A 57 -13.29 7.87 -6.33
C ASN A 57 -11.85 7.95 -5.84
N ASP A 58 -10.93 7.45 -6.65
CA ASP A 58 -9.51 7.73 -6.50
C ASP A 58 -8.86 7.71 -7.89
N TYR A 59 -7.85 8.56 -8.08
CA TYR A 59 -7.09 8.60 -9.34
C TYR A 59 -6.27 7.33 -9.57
N SER A 60 -5.90 6.62 -8.50
CA SER A 60 -5.13 5.37 -8.58
C SER A 60 -5.98 4.21 -9.06
N LYS A 61 -5.76 3.81 -10.33
CA LYS A 61 -6.46 2.68 -10.93
C LYS A 61 -6.28 1.38 -10.13
N SER A 62 -5.06 1.06 -9.73
CA SER A 62 -4.78 -0.17 -8.97
C SER A 62 -5.52 -0.20 -7.62
N LEU A 63 -5.72 0.97 -7.00
CA LEU A 63 -6.48 1.11 -5.77
C LEU A 63 -7.97 0.86 -6.01
N MET A 64 -8.55 1.45 -7.06
CA MET A 64 -9.98 1.28 -7.37
C MET A 64 -10.28 -0.13 -7.89
N ASP A 65 -9.39 -0.71 -8.69
CA ASP A 65 -9.45 -2.12 -9.09
C ASP A 65 -9.47 -3.05 -7.85
N PHE A 66 -8.63 -2.77 -6.84
CA PHE A 66 -8.62 -3.53 -5.59
C PHE A 66 -9.97 -3.44 -4.85
N TYR A 67 -10.53 -2.26 -4.64
CA TYR A 67 -11.83 -2.12 -3.97
C TYR A 67 -12.96 -2.78 -4.74
N SER A 68 -12.98 -2.67 -6.05
CA SER A 68 -13.93 -3.37 -6.93
C SER A 68 -13.81 -4.90 -6.77
N SER A 69 -12.58 -5.43 -6.77
CA SER A 69 -12.31 -6.86 -6.61
C SER A 69 -12.78 -7.43 -5.26
N VAL A 70 -12.85 -6.61 -4.21
CA VAL A 70 -13.37 -7.07 -2.88
C VAL A 70 -14.75 -7.71 -2.99
N THR A 71 -15.56 -7.32 -3.96
CA THR A 71 -16.90 -7.88 -4.18
C THR A 71 -16.90 -9.16 -5.04
N HIS A 72 -15.79 -9.51 -5.69
CA HIS A 72 -15.67 -10.65 -6.59
C HIS A 72 -15.36 -11.95 -5.84
N ASP A 73 -15.95 -13.05 -6.28
CA ASP A 73 -15.63 -14.38 -5.74
C ASP A 73 -14.24 -14.85 -6.18
N GLY A 74 -13.83 -14.54 -7.40
CA GLY A 74 -12.50 -14.84 -7.94
C GLY A 74 -11.36 -14.22 -7.14
N PHE A 75 -11.57 -13.03 -6.60
CA PHE A 75 -10.55 -12.33 -5.81
C PHE A 75 -10.16 -13.09 -4.53
N ALA A 76 -11.14 -13.65 -3.82
CA ALA A 76 -10.88 -14.47 -2.63
C ALA A 76 -10.06 -15.72 -2.98
N ALA A 77 -10.31 -16.32 -4.14
CA ALA A 77 -9.54 -17.47 -4.64
C ALA A 77 -8.09 -17.07 -4.97
N GLU A 78 -7.89 -15.94 -5.66
CA GLU A 78 -6.55 -15.43 -5.99
C GLU A 78 -5.74 -15.06 -4.73
N LEU A 79 -6.36 -14.41 -3.75
CA LEU A 79 -5.72 -14.12 -2.46
C LEU A 79 -5.31 -15.39 -1.73
N SER A 80 -6.16 -16.42 -1.73
CA SER A 80 -5.86 -17.71 -1.11
C SER A 80 -4.72 -18.41 -1.84
N ARG A 81 -4.73 -18.41 -3.18
CA ARG A 81 -3.66 -18.98 -4.01
C ARG A 81 -2.31 -18.32 -3.72
N LEU A 82 -2.28 -17.00 -3.64
CA LEU A 82 -1.07 -16.23 -3.33
C LEU A 82 -0.60 -16.46 -1.89
N SER A 83 -1.53 -16.58 -0.93
CA SER A 83 -1.21 -16.87 0.46
C SER A 83 -0.63 -18.27 0.65
N ASN A 84 -1.21 -19.27 -0.01
CA ASN A 84 -0.69 -20.64 0.04
C ASN A 84 0.72 -20.68 -0.52
N LYS A 85 0.96 -20.03 -1.67
CA LYS A 85 2.30 -19.96 -2.26
C LYS A 85 3.29 -19.23 -1.34
N TRP A 86 2.87 -18.16 -0.69
CA TRP A 86 3.69 -17.46 0.30
C TRP A 86 4.08 -18.36 1.47
N ASN A 87 3.15 -19.18 1.98
CA ASN A 87 3.41 -20.15 3.04
C ASN A 87 4.37 -21.26 2.56
N ASP A 88 4.22 -21.77 1.32
CA ASP A 88 5.16 -22.73 0.73
C ASP A 88 6.57 -22.16 0.66
N ILE A 89 6.72 -20.90 0.25
CA ILE A 89 8.01 -20.18 0.23
C ILE A 89 8.61 -20.07 1.63
N HIS A 90 7.80 -19.76 2.64
CA HIS A 90 8.27 -19.71 4.03
C HIS A 90 8.76 -21.07 4.54
N ASN A 91 8.00 -22.13 4.29
CA ASN A 91 8.37 -23.48 4.68
C ASN A 91 9.68 -23.92 4.00
N PHE A 92 9.81 -23.61 2.72
CA PHE A 92 11.06 -23.87 1.98
C PHE A 92 12.22 -23.04 2.54
N ALA A 93 12.02 -21.76 2.81
CA ALA A 93 13.04 -20.86 3.37
C ALA A 93 13.54 -21.35 4.74
N ASP A 94 12.62 -21.81 5.60
CA ASP A 94 12.92 -22.39 6.91
C ASP A 94 13.78 -23.66 6.75
N ALA A 95 13.35 -24.59 5.89
CA ALA A 95 14.07 -25.84 5.64
C ALA A 95 15.47 -25.62 5.06
N PHE A 96 15.59 -24.70 4.09
CA PHE A 96 16.86 -24.35 3.47
C PHE A 96 17.79 -23.65 4.47
N ALA A 97 17.26 -22.72 5.27
CA ALA A 97 18.07 -22.02 6.28
C ALA A 97 18.59 -22.98 7.35
N LYS A 98 17.74 -23.82 7.93
CA LYS A 98 18.16 -24.83 8.93
C LYS A 98 19.24 -25.77 8.43
N LYS A 99 19.19 -26.12 7.14
CA LYS A 99 20.20 -27.02 6.55
C LYS A 99 21.54 -26.33 6.30
N TYR A 100 21.54 -25.05 5.94
CA TYR A 100 22.73 -24.37 5.40
C TYR A 100 23.13 -23.09 6.16
N GLU A 101 22.58 -22.84 7.36
CA GLU A 101 22.91 -21.63 8.16
C GLU A 101 24.39 -21.58 8.56
N GLN A 102 25.00 -22.74 8.92
CA GLN A 102 26.40 -22.78 9.26
C GLN A 102 27.28 -22.48 8.05
N ASP A 103 26.98 -23.08 6.89
CA ASP A 103 27.72 -22.82 5.65
C ASP A 103 27.64 -21.34 5.24
N PHE A 104 26.46 -20.72 5.44
CA PHE A 104 26.27 -19.30 5.17
C PHE A 104 27.11 -18.45 6.12
N PHE A 105 27.10 -18.79 7.41
CA PHE A 105 27.90 -18.12 8.45
C PHE A 105 29.38 -18.20 8.11
N ASP A 106 29.90 -19.38 7.80
CA ASP A 106 31.28 -19.58 7.44
C ASP A 106 31.67 -18.83 6.15
N CYS A 107 30.78 -18.81 5.17
CA CYS A 107 31.00 -18.09 3.93
C CYS A 107 31.17 -16.57 4.13
N ILE A 108 30.44 -15.98 5.09
CA ILE A 108 30.49 -14.51 5.33
C ILE A 108 31.53 -14.11 6.38
N THR A 109 32.02 -15.04 7.22
CA THR A 109 32.98 -14.76 8.30
C THR A 109 34.37 -15.19 8.01
N ILE A 110 34.57 -16.45 7.55
CA ILE A 110 35.88 -17.11 7.43
C ILE A 110 36.48 -16.92 6.05
N ASN A 111 35.68 -17.01 4.99
CA ASN A 111 36.13 -17.04 3.60
C ASN A 111 36.02 -15.69 2.88
N LYS A 112 36.29 -14.59 3.57
CA LYS A 112 36.12 -13.24 3.02
C LYS A 112 36.89 -12.99 1.72
N ASP A 113 38.06 -13.56 1.59
CA ASP A 113 39.02 -13.35 0.47
C ASP A 113 38.97 -14.44 -0.61
N LYS A 114 38.27 -15.56 -0.39
CA LYS A 114 38.11 -16.59 -1.39
C LYS A 114 36.78 -16.39 -2.11
N ALA A 115 36.83 -16.40 -3.43
CA ALA A 115 35.66 -16.26 -4.33
C ALA A 115 34.71 -17.48 -4.32
N ASN A 116 34.60 -18.19 -3.20
CA ASN A 116 33.65 -19.28 -3.07
C ASN A 116 32.28 -18.66 -2.82
N ASP A 117 31.45 -18.71 -3.84
CA ASP A 117 30.04 -18.37 -3.72
C ASP A 117 29.39 -19.28 -2.68
N PHE A 118 28.52 -18.74 -1.85
CA PHE A 118 27.72 -19.54 -0.90
C PHE A 118 27.00 -20.70 -1.61
N LEU A 119 26.52 -20.45 -2.82
CA LEU A 119 25.79 -21.41 -3.63
C LEU A 119 26.78 -22.28 -4.45
N ASP A 120 27.22 -23.38 -3.86
CA ASP A 120 27.95 -24.43 -4.53
C ASP A 120 27.01 -25.40 -5.30
N ASN A 121 27.60 -26.42 -5.97
CA ASN A 121 26.84 -27.38 -6.76
C ASN A 121 25.79 -28.16 -5.94
N GLU A 122 26.06 -28.47 -4.66
CA GLU A 122 25.11 -29.16 -3.79
C GLU A 122 23.90 -28.32 -3.51
N LYS A 123 24.13 -27.07 -3.10
CA LYS A 123 23.06 -26.11 -2.76
C LYS A 123 22.25 -25.73 -4.00
N LEU A 124 22.91 -25.54 -5.14
CA LEU A 124 22.20 -25.29 -6.42
C LEU A 124 21.35 -26.51 -6.80
N LYS A 125 21.84 -27.74 -6.69
CA LYS A 125 21.06 -28.94 -6.95
C LYS A 125 19.84 -29.04 -5.99
N PHE A 126 20.06 -28.73 -4.72
CA PHE A 126 18.96 -28.68 -3.75
C PHE A 126 17.88 -27.62 -4.13
N LEU A 127 18.30 -26.41 -4.51
CA LEU A 127 17.42 -25.36 -4.96
C LEU A 127 16.63 -25.82 -6.19
N TYR A 128 17.28 -26.32 -7.25
CA TYR A 128 16.62 -26.75 -8.48
C TYR A 128 15.57 -27.83 -8.22
N ASN A 129 15.90 -28.83 -7.40
CA ASN A 129 15.00 -29.95 -7.11
C ASN A 129 13.74 -29.51 -6.32
N ASN A 130 13.86 -28.58 -5.40
CA ASN A 130 12.76 -28.17 -4.52
C ASN A 130 11.97 -26.99 -5.08
N VAL A 131 12.63 -26.03 -5.74
CA VAL A 131 11.97 -24.85 -6.29
C VAL A 131 11.13 -25.19 -7.51
N ALA A 132 11.49 -26.20 -8.29
CA ALA A 132 10.66 -26.69 -9.40
C ALA A 132 9.25 -27.10 -8.95
N ASP A 133 9.12 -27.70 -7.76
CA ASP A 133 7.80 -28.00 -7.18
C ASP A 133 7.08 -26.75 -6.67
N LEU A 134 7.81 -25.75 -6.17
CA LEU A 134 7.24 -24.47 -5.78
C LEU A 134 6.73 -23.66 -6.99
N GLU A 135 7.34 -23.81 -8.17
CA GLU A 135 6.86 -23.14 -9.39
C GLU A 135 5.58 -23.78 -9.96
N LYS A 136 5.27 -25.03 -9.61
CA LYS A 136 4.02 -25.68 -10.01
C LYS A 136 2.80 -24.99 -9.39
N ASN A 137 1.70 -25.01 -10.13
CA ASN A 137 0.40 -24.49 -9.69
C ASN A 137 0.37 -22.99 -9.33
N PHE A 138 1.37 -22.22 -9.78
CA PHE A 138 1.37 -20.77 -9.68
C PHE A 138 1.88 -20.18 -10.99
N ASN A 139 1.08 -19.32 -11.59
CA ASN A 139 1.49 -18.65 -12.83
C ASN A 139 2.40 -17.46 -12.50
N PHE A 140 3.69 -17.62 -12.77
CA PHE A 140 4.69 -16.56 -12.62
C PHE A 140 4.83 -15.67 -13.86
N HIS A 141 4.00 -15.85 -14.89
CA HIS A 141 4.03 -15.04 -16.12
C HIS A 141 5.43 -14.93 -16.74
N GLY A 142 6.17 -16.03 -16.77
CA GLY A 142 7.53 -16.09 -17.33
C GLY A 142 8.65 -15.66 -16.38
N PHE A 143 8.35 -15.17 -15.19
CA PHE A 143 9.37 -14.89 -14.19
C PHE A 143 9.85 -16.18 -13.51
N SER A 144 11.16 -16.29 -13.25
CA SER A 144 11.78 -17.46 -12.65
C SER A 144 12.03 -17.27 -11.16
N LEU A 145 11.38 -18.09 -10.34
CA LEU A 145 11.55 -18.07 -8.89
C LEU A 145 12.97 -18.50 -8.50
N ILE A 146 13.50 -19.56 -9.13
CA ILE A 146 14.84 -20.06 -8.84
C ILE A 146 15.91 -18.99 -9.10
N ASN A 147 15.84 -18.28 -10.23
CA ASN A 147 16.80 -17.23 -10.55
C ASN A 147 16.73 -16.06 -9.56
N SER A 148 15.53 -15.71 -9.11
CA SER A 148 15.33 -14.69 -8.10
C SER A 148 15.89 -15.09 -6.73
N ILE A 149 15.73 -16.35 -6.33
CA ILE A 149 16.29 -16.89 -5.07
C ILE A 149 17.82 -16.88 -5.14
N ILE A 150 18.42 -17.43 -6.21
CA ILE A 150 19.87 -17.44 -6.41
C ILE A 150 20.45 -16.01 -6.31
N LYS A 151 19.84 -15.07 -7.03
CA LYS A 151 20.25 -13.67 -6.99
C LYS A 151 20.16 -13.09 -5.58
N SER A 152 19.04 -13.28 -4.88
CA SER A 152 18.83 -12.72 -3.55
C SER A 152 19.80 -13.28 -2.50
N LEU A 153 20.12 -14.56 -2.55
CA LEU A 153 21.12 -15.20 -1.68
C LEU A 153 22.53 -14.65 -1.95
N ASN A 154 22.93 -14.56 -3.22
CA ASN A 154 24.24 -14.02 -3.60
C ASN A 154 24.38 -12.53 -3.23
N ASP A 155 23.34 -11.73 -3.45
CA ASP A 155 23.31 -10.32 -3.05
C ASP A 155 23.45 -10.18 -1.52
N LYS A 156 22.82 -11.08 -0.75
CA LYS A 156 22.90 -11.08 0.71
C LYS A 156 24.32 -11.38 1.18
N CYS A 157 24.95 -12.46 0.66
CA CYS A 157 26.33 -12.78 0.93
C CYS A 157 27.28 -11.63 0.61
N SER A 158 27.16 -11.07 -0.58
CA SER A 158 28.00 -9.96 -1.03
C SER A 158 27.89 -8.72 -0.14
N ARG A 159 26.69 -8.41 0.38
CA ARG A 159 26.50 -7.27 1.31
C ARG A 159 27.20 -7.50 2.65
N PHE A 160 27.14 -8.69 3.20
CA PHE A 160 27.82 -9.00 4.48
C PHE A 160 29.32 -8.90 4.32
N ARG A 161 29.89 -9.48 3.27
CA ARG A 161 31.31 -9.38 2.97
C ARG A 161 31.81 -7.93 2.84
N LYS A 162 31.06 -7.08 2.10
CA LYS A 162 31.44 -5.67 1.88
C LYS A 162 31.37 -4.79 3.14
N LYS A 163 30.46 -5.11 4.08
CA LYS A 163 30.23 -4.27 5.25
C LYS A 163 31.09 -4.64 6.45
N ASN A 164 31.91 -5.67 6.38
CA ASN A 164 32.73 -6.17 7.51
C ASN A 164 31.92 -6.33 8.81
N ILE A 165 30.66 -6.76 8.70
CA ILE A 165 29.78 -6.91 9.85
C ILE A 165 30.30 -8.11 10.65
N SER A 166 30.76 -7.87 11.88
CA SER A 166 31.02 -8.93 12.84
C SER A 166 29.69 -9.55 13.25
N LEU A 167 29.42 -10.77 12.82
CA LEU A 167 28.25 -11.53 13.22
C LEU A 167 28.66 -12.44 14.35
N SER A 168 28.03 -12.29 15.48
CA SER A 168 28.33 -13.08 16.68
C SER A 168 27.50 -14.36 16.81
N GLU A 169 26.50 -14.58 15.93
CA GLU A 169 25.48 -15.62 16.14
C GLU A 169 24.94 -16.25 14.85
N THR A 170 24.71 -17.58 14.86
CA THR A 170 24.08 -18.37 13.81
C THR A 170 22.65 -17.90 13.48
N ASP A 171 21.91 -17.35 14.47
CA ASP A 171 20.58 -16.76 14.26
C ASP A 171 20.55 -15.68 13.17
N VAL A 172 21.67 -14.94 12.99
CA VAL A 172 21.79 -13.95 11.91
C VAL A 172 21.89 -14.60 10.56
N ALA A 173 22.55 -15.75 10.45
CA ALA A 173 22.68 -16.51 9.20
C ALA A 173 21.32 -17.09 8.78
N TYR A 174 20.63 -17.76 9.70
CA TYR A 174 19.27 -18.27 9.49
C TYR A 174 18.30 -17.16 9.04
N ASN A 175 18.22 -16.05 9.78
CA ASN A 175 17.36 -14.93 9.43
C ASN A 175 17.74 -14.25 8.11
N SER A 176 19.01 -14.30 7.74
CA SER A 176 19.50 -13.75 6.47
C SER A 176 19.08 -14.59 5.28
N ILE A 177 19.21 -15.91 5.39
CA ILE A 177 18.77 -16.85 4.36
C ILE A 177 17.26 -16.79 4.17
N THR A 178 16.48 -16.91 5.26
CA THR A 178 15.01 -16.86 5.19
C THR A 178 14.53 -15.55 4.59
N THR A 179 15.13 -14.42 5.00
CA THR A 179 14.80 -13.10 4.43
C THR A 179 15.16 -13.02 2.94
N ALA A 180 16.28 -13.60 2.50
CA ALA A 180 16.67 -13.56 1.09
C ALA A 180 15.68 -14.33 0.20
N ILE A 181 15.22 -15.50 0.65
CA ILE A 181 14.25 -16.32 -0.09
C ILE A 181 12.87 -15.65 -0.11
N CYS A 182 12.38 -15.16 1.02
CA CYS A 182 11.12 -14.40 1.08
C CYS A 182 11.18 -13.13 0.21
N GLN A 183 12.29 -12.41 0.23
CA GLN A 183 12.54 -11.25 -0.62
C GLN A 183 12.52 -11.59 -2.10
N ALA A 184 13.04 -12.76 -2.48
CA ALA A 184 13.03 -13.21 -3.88
C ALA A 184 11.60 -13.36 -4.42
N PHE A 185 10.71 -13.99 -3.66
CA PHE A 185 9.31 -14.10 -4.03
C PHE A 185 8.63 -12.73 -4.08
N TYR A 186 8.85 -11.87 -3.07
CA TYR A 186 8.35 -10.50 -3.09
C TYR A 186 8.78 -9.74 -4.34
N PHE A 187 10.03 -9.88 -4.78
CA PHE A 187 10.52 -9.20 -5.98
C PHE A 187 9.82 -9.69 -7.25
N ILE A 188 9.53 -10.99 -7.35
CA ILE A 188 8.77 -11.50 -8.49
C ILE A 188 7.37 -10.89 -8.52
N ILE A 189 6.64 -10.93 -7.40
CA ILE A 189 5.29 -10.33 -7.36
C ILE A 189 5.34 -8.83 -7.67
N ARG A 190 6.38 -8.11 -7.21
CA ARG A 190 6.61 -6.72 -7.57
C ARG A 190 6.89 -6.52 -9.05
N ASP A 191 7.71 -7.38 -9.64
CA ASP A 191 8.09 -7.30 -11.04
C ASP A 191 6.89 -7.66 -11.94
N MET A 192 6.07 -8.64 -11.55
CA MET A 192 4.76 -8.92 -12.17
C MET A 192 3.82 -7.70 -12.09
N TYR A 193 3.76 -7.03 -10.92
CA TYR A 193 3.00 -5.79 -10.76
C TYR A 193 3.47 -4.71 -11.75
N ASN A 194 4.77 -4.47 -11.87
CA ASN A 194 5.31 -3.49 -12.80
C ASN A 194 5.04 -3.88 -14.26
N ASP A 195 5.09 -5.17 -14.57
CA ASP A 195 4.84 -5.70 -15.90
C ASP A 195 3.43 -5.34 -16.40
N TRP A 196 2.39 -5.66 -15.62
CA TRP A 196 1.02 -5.33 -16.04
C TRP A 196 0.67 -3.86 -15.87
N ASN A 197 1.27 -3.15 -14.91
CA ASN A 197 0.92 -1.76 -14.62
C ASN A 197 1.58 -0.77 -15.59
N ASN A 198 2.83 -1.02 -15.99
CA ASN A 198 3.63 -0.06 -16.75
C ASN A 198 4.10 -0.56 -18.11
N HIS A 199 4.26 -1.88 -18.29
CA HIS A 199 4.90 -2.43 -19.50
C HIS A 199 3.90 -2.93 -20.55
N GLY A 200 2.61 -2.72 -20.32
CA GLY A 200 1.57 -2.98 -21.33
C GLY A 200 1.01 -4.41 -21.34
N HIS A 201 1.49 -5.31 -20.49
CA HIS A 201 1.03 -6.70 -20.41
C HIS A 201 -0.22 -6.90 -19.54
N GLY A 202 -0.94 -5.83 -19.20
CA GLY A 202 -2.10 -5.87 -18.32
C GLY A 202 -3.24 -6.79 -18.78
N LYS A 203 -3.31 -7.14 -20.05
CA LYS A 203 -4.31 -8.06 -20.59
C LYS A 203 -4.03 -9.54 -20.24
N GLU A 204 -2.81 -9.87 -19.91
CA GLU A 204 -2.37 -11.23 -19.53
C GLU A 204 -2.75 -11.59 -18.09
N TYR A 205 -3.15 -10.58 -17.29
CA TYR A 205 -3.52 -10.72 -15.89
C TYR A 205 -5.01 -10.39 -15.69
N THR A 206 -5.71 -11.21 -14.94
CA THR A 206 -7.09 -10.86 -14.52
C THR A 206 -7.09 -9.68 -13.56
N GLN A 207 -8.21 -8.98 -13.42
CA GLN A 207 -8.31 -7.89 -12.44
C GLN A 207 -8.09 -8.40 -11.02
N ASP A 208 -8.66 -9.57 -10.68
CA ASP A 208 -8.54 -10.18 -9.35
C ASP A 208 -7.10 -10.56 -9.02
N GLU A 209 -6.37 -11.11 -10.01
CA GLU A 209 -4.95 -11.41 -9.89
C GLU A 209 -4.10 -10.15 -9.66
N ARG A 210 -4.33 -9.10 -10.46
CA ARG A 210 -3.65 -7.81 -10.29
C ARG A 210 -3.90 -7.21 -8.90
N SER A 211 -5.14 -7.26 -8.43
CA SER A 211 -5.55 -6.75 -7.11
C SER A 211 -4.92 -7.54 -5.96
N ALA A 212 -4.79 -8.86 -6.12
CA ALA A 212 -4.10 -9.72 -5.13
C ALA A 212 -2.60 -9.39 -5.06
N GLN A 213 -1.93 -9.25 -6.21
CA GLN A 213 -0.52 -8.84 -6.28
C GLN A 213 -0.30 -7.45 -5.67
N TRP A 214 -1.16 -6.48 -6.01
CA TRP A 214 -1.11 -5.13 -5.45
C TRP A 214 -1.22 -5.14 -3.92
N LEU A 215 -2.16 -5.91 -3.36
CA LEU A 215 -2.30 -6.05 -1.91
C LEU A 215 -1.06 -6.68 -1.28
N PHE A 216 -0.50 -7.73 -1.90
CA PHE A 216 0.67 -8.42 -1.40
C PHE A 216 1.89 -7.50 -1.33
N ILE A 217 2.22 -6.81 -2.42
CA ILE A 217 3.37 -5.89 -2.42
C ILE A 217 3.18 -4.76 -1.41
N ARG A 218 1.96 -4.29 -1.21
CA ARG A 218 1.63 -3.25 -0.25
C ARG A 218 1.81 -3.69 1.20
N GLU A 219 1.46 -4.93 1.52
CA GLU A 219 1.64 -5.48 2.87
C GLU A 219 3.11 -5.77 3.19
N TYR A 220 3.91 -6.14 2.21
CA TYR A 220 5.28 -6.61 2.40
C TYR A 220 6.36 -5.61 2.00
N CYS A 221 6.05 -4.47 1.37
CA CYS A 221 7.01 -3.43 1.09
C CYS A 221 7.48 -2.70 2.36
N PHE A 222 8.73 -2.25 2.35
CA PHE A 222 9.34 -1.54 3.47
C PHE A 222 8.52 -0.32 3.90
N GLY A 223 8.18 -0.24 5.19
CA GLY A 223 7.45 0.88 5.79
C GLY A 223 6.02 1.07 5.24
N SER A 224 5.48 0.12 4.48
CA SER A 224 4.23 0.27 3.72
C SER A 224 4.22 1.51 2.81
N MET A 225 5.43 1.96 2.40
CA MET A 225 5.59 3.07 1.47
C MET A 225 5.22 2.61 0.06
N PHE A 226 4.41 3.43 -0.63
CA PHE A 226 4.05 3.15 -2.02
C PHE A 226 4.66 4.26 -2.88
N ARG A 227 5.82 3.97 -3.47
CA ARG A 227 6.64 4.93 -4.23
C ARG A 227 7.09 4.32 -5.54
N PHE A 228 7.08 5.16 -6.57
CA PHE A 228 7.48 4.81 -7.92
C PHE A 228 8.81 5.47 -8.29
N GLY A 229 9.57 4.82 -9.16
CA GLY A 229 10.77 5.40 -9.76
C GLY A 229 10.43 6.35 -10.91
N PRO A 230 11.45 7.02 -11.49
CA PRO A 230 11.25 7.97 -12.60
C PRO A 230 10.59 7.36 -13.85
N LYS A 231 10.69 6.03 -14.02
CA LYS A 231 10.06 5.29 -15.13
C LYS A 231 8.65 4.77 -14.80
N GLY A 232 8.10 5.12 -13.63
CA GLY A 232 6.79 4.64 -13.18
C GLY A 232 6.81 3.27 -12.49
N ASP A 233 7.97 2.60 -12.37
CA ASP A 233 8.04 1.30 -11.72
C ASP A 233 7.99 1.44 -10.19
N PHE A 234 7.21 0.60 -9.56
CA PHE A 234 7.22 0.45 -8.11
C PHE A 234 8.57 -0.14 -7.68
N ASN A 235 9.31 0.61 -6.87
CA ASN A 235 10.70 0.28 -6.55
C ASN A 235 11.00 0.09 -5.05
N VAL A 236 9.97 0.07 -4.20
CA VAL A 236 10.18 -0.11 -2.77
C VAL A 236 10.64 -1.55 -2.47
N PRO A 237 11.70 -1.71 -1.66
CA PRO A 237 12.22 -3.03 -1.31
C PRO A 237 11.29 -3.78 -0.35
N TYR A 238 11.53 -5.09 -0.21
CA TYR A 238 10.95 -5.92 0.85
C TYR A 238 11.27 -5.36 2.24
N GLY A 239 10.33 -5.49 3.17
CA GLY A 239 10.44 -4.94 4.52
C GLY A 239 11.50 -5.58 5.42
N GLY A 240 12.13 -6.68 4.96
CA GLY A 240 13.20 -7.36 5.69
C GLY A 240 12.69 -8.39 6.70
N SER A 241 13.58 -8.83 7.61
CA SER A 241 13.32 -9.94 8.55
C SER A 241 12.10 -9.71 9.44
N SER A 242 11.83 -8.49 9.85
CA SER A 242 10.64 -8.15 10.66
C SER A 242 9.31 -8.37 9.92
N TYR A 243 9.34 -8.57 8.60
CA TYR A 243 8.16 -8.84 7.78
C TYR A 243 7.94 -10.34 7.53
N ASN A 244 8.96 -11.20 7.79
CA ASN A 244 8.82 -12.64 7.62
C ASN A 244 7.69 -13.23 8.47
N GLY A 245 7.49 -12.72 9.69
CA GLY A 245 6.42 -13.17 10.61
C GLY A 245 5.03 -12.58 10.36
N LYS A 246 4.82 -11.78 9.31
CA LYS A 246 3.49 -11.24 9.00
C LYS A 246 2.55 -12.34 8.49
N CYS A 247 1.36 -12.41 9.10
CA CYS A 247 0.31 -13.33 8.71
C CYS A 247 -0.52 -12.74 7.56
N PHE A 248 -0.23 -13.15 6.32
CA PHE A 248 -1.00 -12.70 5.15
C PHE A 248 -2.42 -13.28 5.16
N GLU A 249 -2.57 -14.54 5.56
CA GLU A 249 -3.88 -15.17 5.71
C GLU A 249 -4.79 -14.41 6.70
N CYS A 250 -4.24 -13.92 7.82
CA CYS A 250 -4.96 -13.09 8.78
C CYS A 250 -5.45 -11.77 8.17
N LYS A 251 -4.71 -11.25 7.20
CA LYS A 251 -5.10 -10.06 6.44
C LYS A 251 -6.22 -10.38 5.47
N ILE A 252 -6.08 -11.48 4.72
CA ILE A 252 -7.07 -11.96 3.76
C ILE A 252 -8.42 -12.18 4.44
N LYS A 253 -8.47 -12.91 5.57
CA LYS A 253 -9.70 -13.17 6.34
C LYS A 253 -10.50 -11.89 6.64
N LYS A 254 -9.80 -10.77 6.88
CA LYS A 254 -10.46 -9.46 7.12
C LYS A 254 -11.01 -8.83 5.85
N ILE A 255 -10.36 -9.03 4.72
CA ILE A 255 -10.74 -8.42 3.43
C ILE A 255 -11.91 -9.16 2.79
N VAL A 256 -11.88 -10.50 2.85
CA VAL A 256 -12.93 -11.33 2.25
C VAL A 256 -14.11 -11.60 3.19
N ALA A 257 -14.15 -10.99 4.36
CA ALA A 257 -15.23 -11.13 5.33
C ALA A 257 -16.56 -10.72 4.69
N PRO A 258 -17.64 -11.52 4.90
CA PRO A 258 -18.94 -11.28 4.26
C PRO A 258 -19.48 -9.86 4.48
N GLU A 259 -19.27 -9.30 5.66
CA GLU A 259 -19.68 -7.94 6.01
C GLU A 259 -18.91 -6.85 5.21
N ILE A 260 -17.65 -7.09 4.87
CA ILE A 260 -16.86 -6.19 4.01
C ILE A 260 -17.36 -6.28 2.56
N LYS A 261 -17.58 -7.49 2.07
CA LYS A 261 -18.13 -7.71 0.74
C LYS A 261 -19.50 -7.05 0.58
N GLN A 262 -20.38 -7.21 1.59
CA GLN A 262 -21.70 -6.58 1.61
C GLN A 262 -21.61 -5.05 1.65
N LEU A 263 -20.68 -4.50 2.44
CA LEU A 263 -20.44 -3.06 2.51
C LEU A 263 -20.11 -2.47 1.14
N PHE A 264 -19.16 -3.09 0.43
CA PHE A 264 -18.70 -2.57 -0.87
C PHE A 264 -19.65 -2.84 -2.03
N ARG A 265 -20.59 -3.80 -1.94
CA ARG A 265 -21.65 -4.01 -2.94
C ARG A 265 -22.59 -2.82 -3.08
N GLY A 266 -22.77 -2.03 -2.00
CA GLY A 266 -23.60 -0.83 -2.00
C GLY A 266 -22.85 0.46 -2.33
N VAL A 267 -21.59 0.39 -2.79
CA VAL A 267 -20.74 1.56 -3.06
C VAL A 267 -20.57 1.74 -4.56
N HIS A 268 -20.84 2.96 -5.04
CA HIS A 268 -20.55 3.38 -6.41
C HIS A 268 -19.08 3.81 -6.51
N MET A 269 -18.30 3.13 -7.36
CA MET A 269 -16.86 3.30 -7.47
C MET A 269 -16.47 3.93 -8.80
N TYR A 270 -15.58 4.92 -8.76
CA TYR A 270 -15.08 5.65 -9.91
C TYR A 270 -13.55 5.65 -9.89
N ASN A 271 -12.94 5.70 -11.07
CA ASN A 271 -11.50 5.87 -11.22
C ASN A 271 -11.25 6.97 -12.25
N ASP A 272 -11.48 8.18 -11.83
CA ASP A 272 -11.39 9.38 -12.66
C ASP A 272 -10.54 10.46 -11.97
N ASP A 273 -10.21 11.51 -12.70
CA ASP A 273 -9.82 12.78 -12.11
C ASP A 273 -10.94 13.28 -11.18
N PHE A 274 -10.57 13.91 -10.06
CA PHE A 274 -11.55 14.38 -9.06
C PHE A 274 -12.61 15.31 -9.65
N GLY A 275 -12.20 16.23 -10.55
CA GLY A 275 -13.13 17.16 -11.19
C GLY A 275 -14.10 16.45 -12.12
N ALA A 276 -13.63 15.44 -12.85
CA ALA A 276 -14.47 14.60 -13.70
C ALA A 276 -15.47 13.77 -12.89
N SER A 277 -15.05 13.20 -11.76
CA SER A 277 -15.94 12.46 -10.86
C SER A 277 -16.99 13.36 -10.23
N ILE A 278 -16.58 14.48 -9.65
CA ILE A 278 -17.49 15.45 -9.02
C ILE A 278 -18.52 15.96 -10.03
N SER A 279 -18.13 16.20 -11.29
CA SER A 279 -19.06 16.68 -12.32
C SER A 279 -20.10 15.65 -12.78
N LYS A 280 -19.83 14.35 -12.53
CA LYS A 280 -20.77 13.26 -12.85
C LYS A 280 -21.77 12.99 -11.73
N TRP A 281 -21.49 13.48 -10.52
CA TRP A 281 -22.32 13.24 -9.36
C TRP A 281 -23.46 14.26 -9.26
N ASP A 282 -24.63 13.77 -8.91
CA ASP A 282 -25.81 14.61 -8.67
C ASP A 282 -25.99 14.81 -7.17
N PHE A 283 -25.88 16.06 -6.74
CA PHE A 283 -25.84 16.43 -5.32
C PHE A 283 -27.15 17.04 -4.83
N ASN A 284 -27.57 16.64 -3.64
CA ASN A 284 -28.66 17.25 -2.89
C ASN A 284 -28.14 17.97 -1.63
N GLN A 285 -28.91 18.89 -1.09
CA GLN A 285 -28.50 19.68 0.09
C GLN A 285 -28.20 18.86 1.34
N ASN A 286 -28.79 17.66 1.48
CA ASN A 286 -28.54 16.73 2.61
C ASN A 286 -27.40 15.74 2.36
N ASP A 287 -26.75 15.84 1.22
CA ASP A 287 -25.60 15.04 0.86
C ASP A 287 -24.32 15.64 1.46
N PHE A 288 -23.31 14.81 1.60
CA PHE A 288 -22.06 15.22 2.23
C PHE A 288 -20.84 14.70 1.47
N MET A 289 -19.88 15.58 1.21
CA MET A 289 -18.61 15.23 0.57
C MET A 289 -17.45 15.41 1.56
N PHE A 290 -16.63 14.37 1.71
CA PHE A 290 -15.36 14.45 2.45
C PHE A 290 -14.19 14.54 1.47
N LEU A 291 -13.24 15.43 1.79
CA LEU A 291 -12.08 15.74 0.94
C LEU A 291 -10.78 15.59 1.71
N ASP A 292 -9.89 14.73 1.21
CA ASP A 292 -8.51 14.56 1.68
C ASP A 292 -7.55 14.63 0.48
N PRO A 293 -7.45 15.80 -0.19
CA PRO A 293 -6.61 15.95 -1.36
C PRO A 293 -5.13 15.82 -0.99
N PRO A 294 -4.23 15.51 -1.95
CA PRO A 294 -2.79 15.57 -1.75
C PRO A 294 -2.38 16.96 -1.22
N TYR A 295 -1.40 16.98 -0.30
CA TYR A 295 -1.02 18.22 0.36
C TYR A 295 -0.13 19.11 -0.52
N ASP A 296 -0.27 20.42 -0.39
CA ASP A 296 0.65 21.42 -0.97
C ASP A 296 1.97 21.38 -0.17
N SER A 297 2.83 20.41 -0.47
CA SER A 297 4.14 20.27 0.15
C SER A 297 5.22 20.12 -0.91
N LYS A 298 6.45 20.54 -0.62
CA LYS A 298 7.62 20.38 -1.49
C LYS A 298 7.91 18.92 -1.88
N PHE A 299 7.23 17.94 -1.24
CA PHE A 299 7.34 16.51 -1.47
C PHE A 299 6.34 15.94 -2.47
N THR A 300 5.33 16.71 -2.87
CA THR A 300 4.38 16.28 -3.94
C THR A 300 5.06 16.23 -5.31
N ASP A 301 6.20 16.91 -5.49
CA ASP A 301 7.01 16.84 -6.71
C ASP A 301 7.69 15.45 -6.92
N TYR A 302 7.75 14.60 -5.87
CA TYR A 302 8.31 13.24 -5.95
C TYR A 302 7.27 12.16 -6.31
N ASP A 303 6.01 12.41 -6.05
CA ASP A 303 4.92 11.60 -6.58
C ASP A 303 4.52 12.22 -7.92
N ASN A 304 4.75 11.55 -9.03
CA ASN A 304 4.44 11.99 -10.41
C ASN A 304 2.95 12.43 -10.63
N ASN A 305 2.20 12.71 -9.59
CA ASN A 305 0.78 13.03 -9.60
C ASN A 305 0.46 14.51 -9.85
N GLY A 306 1.46 15.40 -9.89
CA GLY A 306 1.26 16.77 -10.32
C GLY A 306 0.21 17.61 -9.55
N PHE A 307 -0.21 17.19 -8.33
CA PHE A 307 -1.25 17.88 -7.55
C PHE A 307 -0.64 19.08 -6.80
N GLY A 308 -0.43 20.16 -7.52
CA GLY A 308 0.14 21.40 -7.00
C GLY A 308 -0.91 22.51 -6.81
N LYS A 309 -0.45 23.75 -6.66
CA LYS A 309 -1.31 24.93 -6.44
C LYS A 309 -2.42 25.10 -7.47
N LYS A 310 -2.14 24.78 -8.75
CA LYS A 310 -3.15 24.84 -9.82
C LYS A 310 -4.31 23.89 -9.58
N GLU A 311 -4.00 22.68 -9.10
CA GLU A 311 -5.03 21.67 -8.82
C GLU A 311 -5.85 22.05 -7.57
N HIS A 312 -5.26 22.68 -6.57
CA HIS A 312 -6.00 23.23 -5.42
C HIS A 312 -6.94 24.37 -5.81
N ILE A 313 -6.53 25.23 -6.73
CA ILE A 313 -7.41 26.29 -7.28
C ILE A 313 -8.56 25.64 -8.05
N ARG A 314 -8.27 24.68 -8.94
CA ARG A 314 -9.28 23.94 -9.70
C ARG A 314 -10.24 23.18 -8.77
N LEU A 315 -9.75 22.60 -7.68
CA LEU A 315 -10.60 21.94 -6.69
C LEU A 315 -11.58 22.95 -6.05
N LYS A 316 -11.08 24.12 -5.62
CA LYS A 316 -11.95 25.17 -5.07
C LYS A 316 -13.04 25.57 -6.07
N GLU A 317 -12.68 25.84 -7.33
CA GLU A 317 -13.63 26.23 -8.39
C GLU A 317 -14.67 25.13 -8.66
N THR A 318 -14.26 23.86 -8.52
CA THR A 318 -15.17 22.71 -8.64
C THR A 318 -16.14 22.65 -7.46
N LEU A 319 -15.65 22.84 -6.24
CA LEU A 319 -16.46 22.82 -5.01
C LEU A 319 -17.47 23.95 -4.95
N GLN A 320 -17.16 25.12 -5.52
CA GLN A 320 -18.09 26.25 -5.61
C GLN A 320 -19.37 25.94 -6.41
N LYS A 321 -19.31 24.94 -7.29
CA LYS A 321 -20.43 24.49 -8.12
C LYS A 321 -21.25 23.36 -7.49
N CYS A 322 -20.79 22.80 -6.36
CA CYS A 322 -21.46 21.69 -5.70
C CYS A 322 -22.57 22.19 -4.77
N ASN A 323 -23.75 21.60 -4.90
CA ASN A 323 -24.89 21.90 -4.04
C ASN A 323 -25.03 20.89 -2.89
N CYS A 324 -23.92 20.57 -2.20
CA CYS A 324 -23.91 19.72 -1.02
C CYS A 324 -23.01 20.32 0.06
N ASN A 325 -23.16 19.83 1.28
CA ASN A 325 -22.22 20.13 2.35
C ASN A 325 -20.89 19.38 2.14
N TRP A 326 -19.76 20.05 2.35
CA TRP A 326 -18.46 19.40 2.27
C TRP A 326 -17.52 19.81 3.40
N LEU A 327 -16.63 18.90 3.76
CA LEU A 327 -15.53 19.11 4.71
C LEU A 327 -14.24 18.65 4.08
N MET A 328 -13.22 19.51 4.11
CA MET A 328 -11.86 19.21 3.71
C MET A 328 -10.94 19.15 4.93
N ALA A 329 -10.11 18.08 5.03
CA ALA A 329 -9.07 17.95 6.05
C ALA A 329 -7.72 17.96 5.36
N ILE A 330 -6.93 19.04 5.52
CA ILE A 330 -5.68 19.27 4.78
C ILE A 330 -4.58 19.88 5.67
N GLY A 331 -3.32 19.65 5.34
CA GLY A 331 -2.19 20.31 6.00
C GLY A 331 -2.23 21.83 5.81
N LYS A 332 -1.98 22.60 6.90
CA LYS A 332 -1.97 24.06 6.87
C LYS A 332 -0.74 24.58 6.09
N THR A 333 -0.99 25.39 5.08
CA THR A 333 -0.01 26.25 4.43
C THR A 333 -0.64 27.64 4.27
N ASP A 334 0.18 28.69 4.13
CA ASP A 334 -0.33 30.06 3.91
C ASP A 334 -1.17 30.12 2.63
N PHE A 335 -0.76 29.37 1.60
CA PHE A 335 -1.48 29.29 0.34
C PHE A 335 -2.89 28.68 0.53
N ILE A 336 -3.01 27.56 1.23
CA ILE A 336 -4.31 26.90 1.46
C ILE A 336 -5.20 27.77 2.36
N ALA A 337 -4.63 28.35 3.41
CA ALA A 337 -5.37 29.24 4.31
C ALA A 337 -5.93 30.47 3.56
N ASP A 338 -5.15 31.10 2.70
CA ASP A 338 -5.60 32.24 1.89
C ASP A 338 -6.59 31.80 0.79
N LEU A 339 -6.36 30.66 0.14
CA LEU A 339 -7.23 30.15 -0.92
C LEU A 339 -8.66 29.90 -0.42
N TYR A 340 -8.82 29.41 0.82
CA TYR A 340 -10.12 29.05 1.39
C TYR A 340 -10.61 30.00 2.49
N LYS A 341 -10.05 31.21 2.62
CA LYS A 341 -10.35 32.19 3.69
C LYS A 341 -11.84 32.63 3.79
N GLU A 342 -12.62 32.45 2.72
CA GLU A 342 -14.04 32.75 2.70
C GLU A 342 -14.91 31.66 3.32
N TYR A 343 -14.35 30.49 3.62
CA TYR A 343 -15.04 29.36 4.24
C TYR A 343 -14.80 29.29 5.75
N ASN A 344 -15.53 28.43 6.43
CA ASN A 344 -15.29 28.22 7.86
C ASN A 344 -14.03 27.36 8.03
N ILE A 345 -13.08 27.82 8.83
CA ILE A 345 -11.80 27.17 9.06
C ILE A 345 -11.62 26.92 10.55
N ALA A 346 -11.32 25.66 10.90
CA ALA A 346 -10.83 25.27 12.22
C ALA A 346 -9.46 24.58 12.09
N GLU A 347 -8.67 24.59 13.16
CA GLU A 347 -7.32 24.01 13.19
C GLU A 347 -7.25 22.84 14.17
N TYR A 348 -6.39 21.85 13.85
CA TYR A 348 -6.03 20.79 14.78
C TYR A 348 -4.56 20.34 14.59
N ASP A 349 -3.95 19.93 15.67
CA ASP A 349 -2.56 19.46 15.64
C ASP A 349 -2.46 17.98 15.26
N LYS A 350 -1.48 17.66 14.41
CA LYS A 350 -1.12 16.31 14.02
C LYS A 350 0.33 16.02 14.33
N THR A 351 0.58 14.85 14.91
CA THR A 351 1.95 14.33 15.15
C THR A 351 2.21 13.16 14.21
N TYR A 352 3.29 13.21 13.44
CA TYR A 352 3.74 12.12 12.59
C TYR A 352 4.67 11.17 13.35
N MET A 353 4.41 9.86 13.31
CA MET A 353 5.25 8.85 13.98
C MET A 353 6.56 8.57 13.24
N TYR A 354 6.65 8.83 11.94
CA TYR A 354 7.83 8.59 11.12
C TYR A 354 8.14 9.80 10.23
N GLN A 355 9.40 10.24 10.28
CA GLN A 355 9.95 11.25 9.36
C GLN A 355 11.03 10.61 8.47
N ALA A 356 11.15 11.08 7.23
CA ALA A 356 12.28 10.75 6.38
C ALA A 356 13.57 11.33 7.00
N ARG A 357 14.71 10.60 6.88
CA ARG A 357 16.01 11.10 7.38
C ARG A 357 16.31 12.49 6.81
N GLY A 358 16.46 13.49 7.66
CA GLY A 358 16.83 14.86 7.31
C GLY A 358 15.92 15.98 7.83
N GLU A 359 14.73 15.66 8.35
CA GLU A 359 13.77 16.64 8.87
C GLU A 359 13.56 16.47 10.38
N TYR A 360 14.49 16.98 11.17
CA TYR A 360 14.44 16.83 12.64
C TYR A 360 13.45 17.79 13.32
N ASP A 361 12.90 18.81 12.65
CA ASP A 361 12.22 19.91 13.34
C ASP A 361 10.68 19.92 13.30
N ASN A 362 9.98 19.10 12.50
CA ASN A 362 8.52 19.20 12.38
C ASN A 362 7.78 17.88 12.61
N LYS A 363 7.89 17.32 13.84
CA LYS A 363 7.00 16.23 14.29
C LYS A 363 5.54 16.68 14.43
N HIS A 364 5.33 17.96 14.70
CA HIS A 364 4.02 18.56 14.89
C HIS A 364 3.68 19.43 13.69
N THR A 365 2.57 19.15 13.05
CA THR A 365 2.05 19.96 11.96
C THR A 365 0.61 20.33 12.28
N THR A 366 0.23 21.55 11.93
CA THR A 366 -1.18 21.99 12.03
C THR A 366 -1.91 21.59 10.76
N HIS A 367 -3.11 21.07 10.93
CA HIS A 367 -4.05 20.76 9.86
C HIS A 367 -5.25 21.68 9.94
N LEU A 368 -5.87 21.92 8.79
CA LEU A 368 -7.11 22.68 8.67
C LEU A 368 -8.28 21.73 8.46
N VAL A 369 -9.39 22.05 9.11
CA VAL A 369 -10.74 21.61 8.74
C VAL A 369 -11.42 22.78 8.08
N ILE A 370 -11.80 22.62 6.83
CA ILE A 370 -12.46 23.66 6.03
C ILE A 370 -13.84 23.17 5.62
N THR A 371 -14.89 23.98 5.83
CA THR A 371 -16.26 23.61 5.51
C THR A 371 -17.01 24.74 4.80
N ASN A 372 -17.99 24.41 3.95
CA ASN A 372 -18.90 25.35 3.35
C ASN A 372 -20.19 25.58 4.18
N TYR A 373 -20.25 25.04 5.38
CA TYR A 373 -21.35 25.21 6.34
C TYR A 373 -20.81 25.69 7.69
N SER A 374 -21.68 26.24 8.55
CA SER A 374 -21.28 26.72 9.90
C SER A 374 -20.82 25.56 10.78
N LEU A 375 -19.69 25.75 11.48
CA LEU A 375 -19.09 24.79 12.41
C LEU A 375 -19.83 24.78 13.75
#